data_ea91e82c39d32b879bcb2b799c331da2
#
_entry.id   ea91e82c39d32b879bcb2b799c331da2
#
_cell.length_a   1.000
_cell.length_b   1.000
_cell.length_c   1.000
_cell.angle_alpha   90.00
_cell.angle_beta   90.00
_cell.angle_gamma   90.00
#
_symmetry.space_group_name_H-M   'P 1'
#
loop_
_entity.id
_entity.type
_entity.pdbx_description
1 polymer ?
#
loop_
_entity_poly.entity_id
_entity_poly.type
_entity_poly.pdbx_seq_one_letter_code
_entity_poly.pdbx_strand_id
1 'polypeptide(L)'
;IVIFDNSAHILESIVSNTKIKNIITTEIGDLLNFPKSLIVNFVLKHVKKMVPKYSLGNAISIKDILAEGDISSFKAPQVSKEDIAFLQYTGGTTGVSKGAILTHSNIISNLLQARTWISNLIRKGEEIIITPLPLYHIFSLTANCLAFSSVGALNILITNPRDLPGFIKELKKWKFTAF
;
A
#
# COMPACT_ATOMS: atom_id res chain seq x y z
N ILE A 1 -2.61 -1.33 -14.42
CA ILE A 1 -3.07 -0.84 -13.10
C ILE A 1 -3.42 -2.02 -12.20
N VAL A 2 -3.11 -1.92 -10.90
CA VAL A 2 -3.61 -2.81 -9.85
C VAL A 2 -4.63 -2.03 -9.04
N ILE A 3 -5.82 -2.58 -8.82
CA ILE A 3 -6.90 -1.91 -8.11
C ILE A 3 -7.65 -2.86 -7.19
N PHE A 4 -8.06 -2.35 -6.03
CA PHE A 4 -8.99 -3.09 -5.16
C PHE A 4 -10.39 -3.17 -5.80
N ASP A 5 -11.02 -4.32 -5.67
CA ASP A 5 -12.35 -4.59 -6.22
C ASP A 5 -13.43 -3.63 -5.67
N ASN A 6 -13.30 -3.16 -4.44
CA ASN A 6 -14.19 -2.15 -3.85
C ASN A 6 -14.14 -0.78 -4.56
N SER A 7 -13.06 -0.49 -5.31
CA SER A 7 -12.89 0.73 -6.09
C SER A 7 -12.95 0.49 -7.61
N ALA A 8 -13.12 -0.75 -8.06
CA ALA A 8 -13.09 -1.13 -9.46
C ALA A 8 -14.21 -0.46 -10.29
N HIS A 9 -15.37 -0.18 -9.70
CA HIS A 9 -16.46 0.56 -10.33
C HIS A 9 -16.06 2.00 -10.74
N ILE A 10 -15.14 2.62 -10.01
CA ILE A 10 -14.59 3.95 -10.37
C ILE A 10 -13.74 3.82 -11.62
N LEU A 11 -12.89 2.79 -11.68
CA LEU A 11 -12.08 2.54 -12.87
C LEU A 11 -12.95 2.22 -14.09
N GLU A 12 -14.00 1.42 -13.93
CA GLU A 12 -14.95 1.10 -14.99
C GLU A 12 -15.51 2.35 -15.66
N SER A 13 -15.85 3.37 -14.87
CA SER A 13 -16.44 4.61 -15.40
C SER A 13 -15.49 5.45 -16.24
N ILE A 14 -14.17 5.24 -16.13
CA ILE A 14 -13.17 6.09 -16.79
C ILE A 14 -12.22 5.34 -17.72
N VAL A 15 -12.16 4.01 -17.61
CA VAL A 15 -11.12 3.19 -18.29
C VAL A 15 -11.11 3.37 -19.79
N SER A 16 -12.27 3.55 -20.42
CA SER A 16 -12.40 3.80 -21.86
C SER A 16 -11.72 5.10 -22.32
N ASN A 17 -11.57 6.07 -21.42
CA ASN A 17 -10.93 7.34 -21.69
C ASN A 17 -9.44 7.35 -21.29
N THR A 18 -8.88 6.19 -20.99
CA THR A 18 -7.48 6.03 -20.56
C THR A 18 -6.69 5.15 -21.52
N LYS A 19 -5.37 5.16 -21.38
CA LYS A 19 -4.47 4.26 -22.11
C LYS A 19 -4.12 2.99 -21.32
N ILE A 20 -4.90 2.65 -20.29
CA ILE A 20 -4.68 1.47 -19.46
C ILE A 20 -4.91 0.21 -20.29
N LYS A 21 -3.88 -0.64 -20.38
CA LYS A 21 -3.92 -1.89 -21.15
C LYS A 21 -4.20 -3.10 -20.26
N ASN A 22 -3.59 -3.14 -19.08
CA ASN A 22 -3.67 -4.28 -18.18
C ASN A 22 -4.33 -3.85 -16.88
N ILE A 23 -5.35 -4.58 -16.47
CA ILE A 23 -6.10 -4.35 -15.25
C ILE A 23 -5.97 -5.59 -14.38
N ILE A 24 -5.47 -5.39 -13.17
CA ILE A 24 -5.34 -6.44 -12.16
C ILE A 24 -6.25 -6.05 -11.00
N THR A 25 -7.19 -6.92 -10.68
CA THR A 25 -8.06 -6.74 -9.51
C THR A 25 -7.56 -7.53 -8.32
N THR A 26 -7.72 -6.99 -7.12
CA THR A 26 -7.39 -7.68 -5.87
C THR A 26 -8.47 -7.43 -4.84
N GLU A 27 -8.82 -8.46 -4.10
CA GLU A 27 -9.71 -8.39 -2.93
C GLU A 27 -8.88 -8.21 -1.66
N ILE A 28 -9.45 -7.61 -0.62
CA ILE A 28 -8.72 -7.29 0.64
C ILE A 28 -8.12 -8.54 1.30
N GLY A 29 -8.79 -9.67 1.17
CA GLY A 29 -8.36 -10.94 1.76
C GLY A 29 -7.42 -11.79 0.90
N ASP A 30 -7.07 -11.37 -0.32
CA ASP A 30 -6.38 -12.24 -1.29
C ASP A 30 -5.02 -12.76 -0.83
N LEU A 31 -4.27 -11.96 -0.09
CA LEU A 31 -2.96 -12.35 0.42
C LEU A 31 -3.00 -12.98 1.82
N LEU A 32 -4.20 -13.21 2.37
CA LEU A 32 -4.35 -13.95 3.62
C LEU A 32 -4.29 -15.45 3.36
N ASN A 33 -3.79 -16.20 4.37
CA ASN A 33 -3.77 -17.65 4.30
C ASN A 33 -5.18 -18.25 4.29
N PHE A 34 -5.33 -19.38 3.61
CA PHE A 34 -6.55 -20.20 3.66
C PHE A 34 -6.83 -20.68 5.10
N PRO A 35 -8.10 -20.68 5.59
CA PRO A 35 -9.33 -20.25 4.95
C PRO A 35 -9.68 -18.76 5.14
N LYS A 36 -8.84 -17.99 5.82
CA LYS A 36 -9.11 -16.59 6.16
C LYS A 36 -9.38 -15.72 4.94
N SER A 37 -8.66 -15.95 3.84
CA SER A 37 -8.85 -15.20 2.59
C SER A 37 -10.28 -15.30 2.08
N LEU A 38 -10.84 -16.52 2.04
CA LEU A 38 -12.20 -16.76 1.57
C LEU A 38 -13.24 -16.11 2.49
N ILE A 39 -13.06 -16.27 3.81
CA ILE A 39 -13.99 -15.72 4.81
C ILE A 39 -14.03 -14.20 4.73
N VAL A 40 -12.86 -13.56 4.68
CA VAL A 40 -12.77 -12.09 4.61
C VAL A 40 -13.40 -11.57 3.33
N ASN A 41 -13.05 -12.13 2.17
CA ASN A 41 -13.60 -11.69 0.90
C ASN A 41 -15.12 -11.91 0.83
N PHE A 42 -15.62 -13.07 1.29
CA PHE A 42 -17.05 -13.34 1.36
C PHE A 42 -17.79 -12.33 2.25
N VAL A 43 -17.27 -12.07 3.46
CA VAL A 43 -17.89 -11.12 4.40
C VAL A 43 -17.92 -9.71 3.83
N LEU A 44 -16.83 -9.25 3.23
CA LEU A 44 -16.76 -7.90 2.66
C LEU A 44 -17.70 -7.74 1.47
N LYS A 45 -17.79 -8.75 0.61
CA LYS A 45 -18.60 -8.72 -0.60
C LYS A 45 -20.10 -8.93 -0.34
N HIS A 46 -20.45 -9.93 0.47
CA HIS A 46 -21.84 -10.38 0.60
C HIS A 46 -22.52 -9.88 1.89
N VAL A 47 -21.80 -9.82 3.00
CA VAL A 47 -22.37 -9.40 4.29
C VAL A 47 -22.28 -7.88 4.46
N LYS A 48 -21.09 -7.32 4.31
CA LYS A 48 -20.87 -5.88 4.45
C LYS A 48 -21.20 -5.08 3.20
N LYS A 49 -21.36 -5.73 2.04
CA LYS A 49 -21.65 -5.12 0.74
C LYS A 49 -20.73 -3.95 0.40
N MET A 50 -19.44 -4.09 0.74
CA MET A 50 -18.42 -3.05 0.52
C MET A 50 -17.83 -3.08 -0.89
N VAL A 51 -18.22 -4.04 -1.71
CA VAL A 51 -17.78 -4.19 -3.10
C VAL A 51 -18.96 -3.88 -4.03
N PRO A 52 -19.02 -2.69 -4.63
CA PRO A 52 -20.02 -2.36 -5.65
C PRO A 52 -19.90 -3.27 -6.86
N LYS A 53 -20.99 -3.49 -7.59
CA LYS A 53 -20.96 -4.24 -8.85
C LYS A 53 -20.13 -3.45 -9.88
N TYR A 54 -19.29 -4.14 -10.62
CA TYR A 54 -18.51 -3.60 -11.73
C TYR A 54 -18.31 -4.64 -12.83
N SER A 55 -17.99 -4.18 -14.03
CA SER A 55 -17.67 -5.01 -15.18
C SER A 55 -16.42 -4.47 -15.88
N LEU A 56 -15.29 -5.11 -15.63
CA LEU A 56 -14.01 -4.81 -16.28
C LEU A 56 -13.61 -6.04 -17.09
N GLY A 57 -14.04 -6.10 -18.37
CA GLY A 57 -14.02 -7.30 -19.20
C GLY A 57 -12.65 -7.96 -19.43
N ASN A 58 -11.55 -7.23 -19.21
CA ASN A 58 -10.18 -7.73 -19.37
C ASN A 58 -9.39 -7.71 -18.05
N ALA A 59 -10.07 -7.62 -16.91
CA ALA A 59 -9.40 -7.66 -15.62
C ALA A 59 -9.00 -9.10 -15.25
N ILE A 60 -7.79 -9.25 -14.70
CA ILE A 60 -7.24 -10.52 -14.23
C ILE A 60 -7.09 -10.43 -12.71
N SER A 61 -7.39 -11.51 -12.01
CA SER A 61 -7.19 -11.57 -10.55
C SER A 61 -5.70 -11.56 -10.20
N ILE A 62 -5.33 -10.86 -9.12
CA ILE A 62 -3.95 -10.88 -8.62
C ILE A 62 -3.50 -12.30 -8.25
N LYS A 63 -4.42 -13.16 -7.79
CA LYS A 63 -4.10 -14.56 -7.46
C LYS A 63 -3.70 -15.35 -8.68
N ASP A 64 -4.40 -15.16 -9.80
CA ASP A 64 -4.09 -15.87 -11.05
C ASP A 64 -2.72 -15.42 -11.57
N ILE A 65 -2.44 -14.13 -11.55
CA ILE A 65 -1.13 -13.60 -11.96
C ILE A 65 0.00 -14.12 -11.06
N LEU A 66 -0.22 -14.18 -9.74
CA LEU A 66 0.80 -14.72 -8.83
C LEU A 66 1.00 -16.23 -8.97
N ALA A 67 -0.05 -16.95 -9.36
CA ALA A 67 0.04 -18.41 -9.61
C ALA A 67 0.75 -18.73 -10.93
N GLU A 68 0.57 -17.89 -11.96
CA GLU A 68 1.19 -18.06 -13.28
C GLU A 68 2.58 -17.42 -13.38
N GLY A 69 2.93 -16.54 -12.44
CA GLY A 69 4.17 -15.78 -12.46
C GLY A 69 5.41 -16.69 -12.33
N ASP A 70 6.35 -16.54 -13.26
CA ASP A 70 7.64 -17.20 -13.23
C ASP A 70 8.75 -16.20 -12.87
N ILE A 71 9.26 -16.32 -11.65
CA ILE A 71 10.34 -15.47 -11.14
C ILE A 71 11.64 -15.64 -11.94
N SER A 72 11.86 -16.80 -12.58
CA SER A 72 13.07 -17.07 -13.35
C SER A 72 13.12 -16.24 -14.64
N SER A 73 11.97 -15.85 -15.16
CA SER A 73 11.86 -15.02 -16.36
C SER A 73 11.89 -13.52 -16.05
N PHE A 74 11.82 -13.12 -14.78
CA PHE A 74 11.79 -11.71 -14.38
C PHE A 74 13.12 -11.01 -14.65
N LYS A 75 13.04 -9.93 -15.42
CA LYS A 75 14.15 -9.00 -15.65
C LYS A 75 13.82 -7.66 -15.04
N ALA A 76 14.60 -7.23 -14.06
CA ALA A 76 14.41 -5.92 -13.45
C ALA A 76 14.57 -4.81 -14.50
N PRO A 77 13.61 -3.88 -14.59
CA PRO A 77 13.73 -2.75 -15.50
C PRO A 77 14.89 -1.85 -15.04
N GLN A 78 15.53 -1.19 -16.03
CA GLN A 78 16.46 -0.11 -15.70
C GLN A 78 15.67 1.09 -15.22
N VAL A 79 15.95 1.53 -14.01
CA VAL A 79 15.28 2.66 -13.36
C VAL A 79 16.31 3.74 -13.06
N SER A 80 16.06 4.95 -13.57
CA SER A 80 16.86 6.14 -13.30
C SER A 80 16.40 6.83 -12.04
N LYS A 81 17.28 7.59 -11.42
CA LYS A 81 16.93 8.42 -10.26
C LYS A 81 15.95 9.55 -10.60
N GLU A 82 15.86 9.94 -11.87
CA GLU A 82 14.93 10.94 -12.40
C GLU A 82 13.56 10.37 -12.73
N ASP A 83 13.42 9.04 -12.82
CA ASP A 83 12.12 8.42 -13.09
C ASP A 83 11.12 8.70 -11.98
N ILE A 84 9.86 8.76 -12.36
CA ILE A 84 8.75 8.98 -11.42
C ILE A 84 8.57 7.74 -10.56
N ALA A 85 8.74 7.90 -9.24
CA ALA A 85 8.46 6.85 -8.27
C ALA A 85 6.99 6.89 -7.81
N PHE A 86 6.45 8.09 -7.51
CA PHE A 86 5.10 8.27 -7.03
C PHE A 86 4.46 9.53 -7.60
N LEU A 87 3.14 9.45 -7.80
CA LEU A 87 2.27 10.60 -7.98
C LEU A 87 1.48 10.77 -6.69
N GLN A 88 1.94 11.67 -5.83
CA GLN A 88 1.31 11.91 -4.53
C GLN A 88 0.24 12.96 -4.65
N TYR A 89 -1.02 12.54 -4.62
CA TYR A 89 -2.14 13.46 -4.64
C TYR A 89 -2.34 14.10 -3.27
N THR A 90 -2.51 15.42 -3.26
CA THR A 90 -2.84 16.19 -2.05
C THR A 90 -4.24 16.75 -2.18
N GLY A 91 -4.99 16.76 -1.07
CA GLY A 91 -6.27 17.45 -1.01
C GLY A 91 -6.04 18.95 -1.15
N GLY A 92 -6.34 19.49 -2.34
CA GLY A 92 -6.24 20.92 -2.58
C GLY A 92 -7.37 21.67 -1.87
N THR A 93 -7.06 22.78 -1.20
CA THR A 93 -8.05 23.70 -0.63
C THR A 93 -8.86 24.41 -1.73
N THR A 94 -8.49 24.27 -3.00
CA THR A 94 -9.03 24.99 -4.17
C THR A 94 -9.81 24.10 -5.16
N GLY A 95 -10.28 22.92 -4.76
CA GLY A 95 -11.23 22.09 -5.50
C GLY A 95 -10.65 21.03 -6.45
N VAL A 96 -9.53 21.26 -7.12
CA VAL A 96 -8.92 20.25 -8.01
C VAL A 96 -7.74 19.59 -7.31
N SER A 97 -7.80 18.26 -7.15
CA SER A 97 -6.68 17.50 -6.60
C SER A 97 -5.44 17.64 -7.46
N LYS A 98 -4.31 17.98 -6.85
CA LYS A 98 -3.01 18.11 -7.52
C LYS A 98 -2.12 16.93 -7.14
N GLY A 99 -1.54 16.28 -8.15
CA GLY A 99 -0.56 15.21 -7.96
C GLY A 99 0.86 15.76 -7.98
N ALA A 100 1.55 15.71 -6.84
CA ALA A 100 2.98 16.02 -6.79
C ALA A 100 3.78 14.87 -7.42
N ILE A 101 4.67 15.19 -8.33
CA ILE A 101 5.58 14.22 -8.95
C ILE A 101 6.76 14.01 -8.00
N LEU A 102 6.95 12.78 -7.53
CA LEU A 102 8.08 12.38 -6.71
C LEU A 102 8.95 11.40 -7.49
N THR A 103 10.19 11.77 -7.75
CA THR A 103 11.16 10.91 -8.41
C THR A 103 11.80 9.93 -7.42
N HIS A 104 12.47 8.89 -7.92
CA HIS A 104 13.29 8.01 -7.09
C HIS A 104 14.33 8.79 -6.28
N SER A 105 14.95 9.82 -6.89
CA SER A 105 15.89 10.69 -6.19
C SER A 105 15.26 11.42 -5.00
N ASN A 106 14.06 11.97 -5.15
CA ASN A 106 13.36 12.66 -4.06
C ASN A 106 13.10 11.71 -2.88
N ILE A 107 12.58 10.53 -3.16
CA ILE A 107 12.26 9.53 -2.12
C ILE A 107 13.53 9.06 -1.41
N ILE A 108 14.57 8.69 -2.16
CA ILE A 108 15.83 8.19 -1.57
C ILE A 108 16.52 9.28 -0.75
N SER A 109 16.57 10.52 -1.25
CA SER A 109 17.18 11.64 -0.51
C SER A 109 16.46 11.88 0.82
N ASN A 110 15.12 11.92 0.82
CA ASN A 110 14.34 12.08 2.05
C ASN A 110 14.53 10.90 3.01
N LEU A 111 14.56 9.68 2.47
CA LEU A 111 14.84 8.47 3.25
C LEU A 111 16.21 8.54 3.95
N LEU A 112 17.25 8.92 3.22
CA LEU A 112 18.60 9.03 3.77
C LEU A 112 18.68 10.13 4.83
N GLN A 113 18.05 11.28 4.61
CA GLN A 113 17.95 12.36 5.59
C GLN A 113 17.27 11.87 6.88
N ALA A 114 16.11 11.24 6.77
CA ALA A 114 15.38 10.70 7.91
C ALA A 114 16.22 9.67 8.68
N ARG A 115 16.83 8.71 7.98
CA ARG A 115 17.70 7.70 8.59
C ARG A 115 18.88 8.31 9.32
N THR A 116 19.56 9.29 8.71
CA THR A 116 20.70 9.96 9.33
C THR A 116 20.28 10.67 10.60
N TRP A 117 19.13 11.36 10.56
CA TRP A 117 18.60 12.09 11.72
C TRP A 117 18.33 11.18 12.92
N ILE A 118 17.72 10.00 12.68
CA ILE A 118 17.34 9.07 13.74
C ILE A 118 18.38 7.96 13.99
N SER A 119 19.54 7.99 13.33
CA SER A 119 20.54 6.91 13.33
C SER A 119 20.99 6.49 14.73
N ASN A 120 21.13 7.44 15.65
CA ASN A 120 21.56 7.20 17.03
C ASN A 120 20.47 6.56 17.91
N LEU A 121 19.21 6.54 17.43
CA LEU A 121 18.04 6.04 18.17
C LEU A 121 17.59 4.66 17.68
N ILE A 122 18.08 4.23 16.51
CA ILE A 122 17.61 3.02 15.83
C ILE A 122 18.65 1.91 15.90
N ARG A 123 18.19 0.71 16.28
CA ARG A 123 18.94 -0.55 16.22
C ARG A 123 18.50 -1.34 15.00
N LYS A 124 19.43 -1.53 14.07
CA LYS A 124 19.18 -2.21 12.81
C LYS A 124 18.69 -3.65 13.04
N GLY A 125 17.55 -3.98 12.44
CA GLY A 125 16.93 -5.31 12.55
C GLY A 125 16.14 -5.58 13.84
N GLU A 126 16.11 -4.64 14.79
CA GLU A 126 15.47 -4.85 16.10
C GLU A 126 14.22 -3.97 16.31
N GLU A 127 14.00 -2.98 15.44
CA GLU A 127 12.92 -2.03 15.64
C GLU A 127 11.55 -2.62 15.29
N ILE A 128 10.55 -2.25 16.08
CA ILE A 128 9.13 -2.54 15.83
C ILE A 128 8.38 -1.22 15.84
N ILE A 129 7.88 -0.80 14.67
CA ILE A 129 7.12 0.45 14.55
C ILE A 129 5.64 0.18 14.39
N ILE A 130 4.82 0.93 15.14
CA ILE A 130 3.38 0.98 14.96
C ILE A 130 3.04 1.99 13.87
N THR A 131 2.30 1.57 12.86
CA THR A 131 1.96 2.39 11.69
C THR A 131 0.44 2.57 11.60
N PRO A 132 -0.12 3.60 12.28
CA PRO A 132 -1.55 3.85 12.28
C PRO A 132 -2.03 4.68 11.09
N LEU A 133 -1.12 5.37 10.42
CA LEU A 133 -1.45 6.13 9.22
C LEU A 133 -1.44 5.24 7.98
N PRO A 134 -2.36 5.45 7.02
CA PRO A 134 -2.36 4.70 5.77
C PRO A 134 -1.06 4.91 4.98
N LEU A 135 -0.55 3.84 4.35
CA LEU A 135 0.70 3.92 3.58
C LEU A 135 0.61 4.78 2.31
N TYR A 136 -0.59 5.12 1.85
CA TYR A 136 -0.75 6.11 0.78
C TYR A 136 -0.57 7.57 1.25
N HIS A 137 -0.52 7.81 2.57
CA HIS A 137 -0.13 9.11 3.12
C HIS A 137 1.39 9.24 3.07
N ILE A 138 1.90 10.34 2.47
CA ILE A 138 3.33 10.49 2.20
C ILE A 138 4.21 10.35 3.46
N PHE A 139 3.78 10.86 4.59
CA PHE A 139 4.51 10.69 5.85
C PHE A 139 4.63 9.21 6.23
N SER A 140 3.53 8.47 6.20
CA SER A 140 3.54 7.05 6.54
C SER A 140 4.36 6.23 5.55
N LEU A 141 4.27 6.56 4.25
CA LEU A 141 5.08 5.92 3.23
C LEU A 141 6.58 6.13 3.49
N THR A 142 7.01 7.36 3.71
CA THR A 142 8.44 7.69 3.82
C THR A 142 9.01 7.37 5.20
N ALA A 143 8.38 7.85 6.27
CA ALA A 143 8.87 7.66 7.63
C ALA A 143 8.62 6.25 8.15
N ASN A 144 7.34 5.79 8.17
CA ASN A 144 7.04 4.49 8.76
C ASN A 144 7.47 3.33 7.85
N CYS A 145 7.04 3.34 6.58
CA CYS A 145 7.32 2.22 5.70
C CYS A 145 8.77 2.21 5.23
N LEU A 146 9.19 3.18 4.42
CA LEU A 146 10.47 3.11 3.74
C LEU A 146 11.67 3.29 4.70
N ALA A 147 11.63 4.26 5.63
CA ALA A 147 12.75 4.49 6.54
C ALA A 147 12.96 3.31 7.48
N PHE A 148 11.91 2.83 8.13
CA PHE A 148 12.03 1.69 9.04
C PHE A 148 12.29 0.36 8.32
N SER A 149 11.68 0.13 7.14
CA SER A 149 12.01 -1.07 6.34
C SER A 149 13.48 -1.08 5.89
N SER A 150 14.05 0.11 5.59
CA SER A 150 15.46 0.22 5.18
C SER A 150 16.47 -0.16 6.26
N VAL A 151 16.03 -0.23 7.51
CA VAL A 151 16.83 -0.68 8.66
C VAL A 151 16.40 -2.07 9.15
N GLY A 152 15.52 -2.75 8.43
CA GLY A 152 15.06 -4.09 8.77
C GLY A 152 14.02 -4.14 9.89
N ALA A 153 13.31 -3.05 10.13
CA ALA A 153 12.27 -2.99 11.17
C ALA A 153 10.99 -3.75 10.80
N LEU A 154 10.30 -4.24 11.79
CA LEU A 154 8.95 -4.79 11.66
C LEU A 154 7.92 -3.66 11.70
N ASN A 155 7.14 -3.49 10.62
CA ASN A 155 6.02 -2.56 10.57
C ASN A 155 4.72 -3.24 10.98
N ILE A 156 4.08 -2.75 12.04
CA ILE A 156 2.76 -3.19 12.51
C ILE A 156 1.71 -2.23 11.95
N LEU A 157 1.02 -2.66 10.90
CA LEU A 157 0.01 -1.86 10.23
C LEU A 157 -1.31 -1.89 11.01
N ILE A 158 -1.81 -0.72 11.41
CA ILE A 158 -3.10 -0.57 12.07
C ILE A 158 -4.16 -0.20 11.03
N THR A 159 -5.03 -1.13 10.72
CA THR A 159 -6.04 -0.97 9.65
C THR A 159 -7.14 0.04 9.97
N ASN A 160 -7.48 0.20 11.25
CA ASN A 160 -8.49 1.15 11.70
C ASN A 160 -8.08 1.83 13.01
N PRO A 161 -7.30 2.90 12.98
CA PRO A 161 -6.86 3.62 14.18
C PRO A 161 -8.01 4.36 14.90
N ARG A 162 -9.19 4.50 14.27
CA ARG A 162 -10.38 5.11 14.90
C ARG A 162 -11.11 4.14 15.84
N ASP A 163 -10.90 2.83 15.70
CA ASP A 163 -11.32 1.84 16.67
C ASP A 163 -10.32 1.84 17.84
N LEU A 164 -10.50 2.77 18.77
CA LEU A 164 -9.59 2.95 19.90
C LEU A 164 -9.44 1.69 20.77
N PRO A 165 -10.51 0.93 21.10
CA PRO A 165 -10.35 -0.32 21.85
C PRO A 165 -9.48 -1.35 21.12
N GLY A 166 -9.71 -1.54 19.81
CA GLY A 166 -8.92 -2.43 18.96
C GLY A 166 -7.47 -1.94 18.84
N PHE A 167 -7.26 -0.65 18.66
CA PHE A 167 -5.93 -0.06 18.58
C PHE A 167 -5.13 -0.25 19.87
N ILE A 168 -5.72 0.03 21.04
CA ILE A 168 -5.08 -0.19 22.34
C ILE A 168 -4.72 -1.67 22.55
N LYS A 169 -5.59 -2.59 22.09
CA LYS A 169 -5.30 -4.03 22.12
C LYS A 169 -4.06 -4.40 21.29
N GLU A 170 -3.92 -3.83 20.11
CA GLU A 170 -2.72 -4.05 19.29
C GLU A 170 -1.47 -3.43 19.95
N LEU A 171 -1.54 -2.23 20.49
CA LEU A 171 -0.42 -1.61 21.23
C LEU A 171 0.06 -2.49 22.40
N LYS A 172 -0.88 -3.11 23.15
CA LYS A 172 -0.53 -4.01 24.26
C LYS A 172 0.11 -5.33 23.82
N LYS A 173 -0.15 -5.75 22.59
CA LYS A 173 0.36 -7.02 22.04
C LYS A 173 1.83 -6.93 21.63
N TRP A 174 2.26 -5.76 21.19
CA TRP A 174 3.59 -5.57 20.64
C TRP A 174 4.50 -4.78 21.57
N LYS A 175 5.75 -5.24 21.75
CA LYS A 175 6.80 -4.48 22.42
C LYS A 175 7.43 -3.54 21.38
N PHE A 176 6.66 -2.55 20.94
CA PHE A 176 7.12 -1.61 19.93
C PHE A 176 8.17 -0.64 20.47
N THR A 177 9.06 -0.20 19.59
CA THR A 177 10.17 0.73 19.91
C THR A 177 9.95 2.11 19.30
N ALA A 178 9.03 2.20 18.32
CA ALA A 178 8.69 3.44 17.64
C ALA A 178 7.18 3.53 17.37
N PHE A 179 6.69 4.78 17.44
CA PHE A 179 5.27 5.11 17.20
C PHE A 179 5.15 6.54 16.65
#